data_25ac7e4593f6a3379e883c6aa8d15e6b
#
_entry.id   25ac7e4593f6a3379e883c6aa8d15e6b
#
_cell.length_a   1.000
_cell.length_b   1.000
_cell.length_c   1.000
_cell.angle_alpha   90.00
_cell.angle_beta   90.00
_cell.angle_gamma   90.00
#
_symmetry.space_group_name_H-M   'P 1'
#
loop_
_entity.id
_entity.type
_entity.pdbx_description
1 polymer ?
#
loop_
_entity_poly.entity_id
_entity_poly.type
_entity_poly.pdbx_seq_one_letter_code
_entity_poly.pdbx_strand_id
1 'polypeptide(L)'
;MCYGSLNAWILFSGKLAQTASEENMFPKIFGIKNNNGSPYISLWIAALGTISVLAILEFTQYKNALSDFLDMSVIMYIVLYMMAVISYLTLIFKNKQRSILRLIIAIFAFLFCFIILIFSNFKDFIAVILVLLSSLPVYYHLPPN
;
A
#
# COMPACT_ATOMS: atom_id res chain seq x y z
N MET A 1 9.76 3.77 -22.78
CA MET A 1 9.67 2.82 -21.65
C MET A 1 8.74 3.28 -20.52
N CYS A 2 8.63 4.57 -20.18
CA CYS A 2 7.78 5.08 -19.09
C CYS A 2 6.28 4.77 -19.22
N TYR A 3 5.73 4.80 -20.44
CA TYR A 3 4.29 4.52 -20.64
C TYR A 3 3.88 3.09 -20.29
N GLY A 4 4.75 2.10 -20.54
CA GLY A 4 4.46 0.70 -20.20
C GLY A 4 4.42 0.45 -18.70
N SER A 5 5.37 1.01 -17.95
CA SER A 5 5.39 0.88 -16.50
C SER A 5 4.22 1.62 -15.83
N LEU A 6 3.87 2.81 -16.33
CA LEU A 6 2.74 3.57 -15.81
C LEU A 6 1.41 2.83 -16.04
N ASN A 7 1.23 2.25 -17.23
CA ASN A 7 0.04 1.44 -17.51
C ASN A 7 -0.04 0.19 -16.63
N ALA A 8 1.10 -0.49 -16.40
CA ALA A 8 1.18 -1.64 -15.51
C ALA A 8 0.81 -1.27 -14.06
N TRP A 9 1.27 -0.13 -13.55
CA TRP A 9 0.94 0.35 -12.21
C TRP A 9 -0.53 0.71 -12.05
N ILE A 10 -1.14 1.35 -13.07
CA ILE A 10 -2.57 1.67 -13.07
C ILE A 10 -3.41 0.38 -13.02
N LEU A 11 -3.09 -0.59 -13.86
CA LEU A 11 -3.79 -1.87 -13.87
C LEU A 11 -3.59 -2.65 -12.56
N PHE A 12 -2.40 -2.62 -12.00
CA PHE A 12 -2.10 -3.26 -10.72
C PHE A 12 -2.92 -2.67 -9.57
N SER A 13 -2.99 -1.33 -9.47
CA SER A 13 -3.78 -0.66 -8.42
C SER A 13 -5.27 -0.97 -8.52
N GLY A 14 -5.83 -1.01 -9.74
CA GLY A 14 -7.21 -1.39 -9.97
C GLY A 14 -7.51 -2.84 -9.61
N LYS A 15 -6.60 -3.76 -9.96
CA LYS A 15 -6.70 -5.18 -9.59
C LYS A 15 -6.57 -5.39 -8.08
N LEU A 16 -5.67 -4.68 -7.42
CA LEU A 16 -5.49 -4.77 -5.97
C LEU A 16 -6.77 -4.35 -5.23
N ALA A 17 -7.37 -3.23 -5.62
CA ALA A 17 -8.64 -2.76 -5.03
C ALA A 17 -9.79 -3.73 -5.30
N GLN A 18 -9.85 -4.35 -6.49
CA GLN A 18 -10.81 -5.40 -6.82
C GLN A 18 -10.65 -6.62 -5.90
N THR A 19 -9.44 -7.16 -5.78
CA THR A 19 -9.16 -8.33 -4.93
C THR A 19 -9.51 -8.04 -3.47
N ALA A 20 -9.15 -6.85 -2.97
CA ALA A 20 -9.50 -6.45 -1.62
C ALA A 20 -11.04 -6.36 -1.40
N SER A 21 -11.79 -6.00 -2.44
CA SER A 21 -13.26 -6.01 -2.39
C SER A 21 -13.84 -7.44 -2.44
N GLU A 22 -13.24 -8.35 -3.20
CA GLU A 22 -13.61 -9.77 -3.23
C GLU A 22 -13.38 -10.45 -1.88
N GLU A 23 -12.32 -10.04 -1.15
CA GLU A 23 -12.01 -10.49 0.22
C GLU A 23 -12.82 -9.75 1.31
N ASN A 24 -13.83 -8.95 0.94
CA ASN A 24 -14.63 -8.12 1.84
C ASN A 24 -13.82 -7.11 2.69
N MET A 25 -12.62 -6.75 2.26
CA MET A 25 -11.79 -5.71 2.90
C MET A 25 -12.09 -4.31 2.38
N PHE A 26 -12.78 -4.21 1.23
CA PHE A 26 -13.19 -2.96 0.60
C PHE A 26 -14.68 -2.98 0.25
N PRO A 27 -15.32 -1.82 0.11
CA PRO A 27 -16.72 -1.74 -0.33
C PRO A 27 -16.95 -2.50 -1.64
N LYS A 28 -18.07 -3.22 -1.76
CA LYS A 28 -18.42 -4.07 -2.91
C LYS A 28 -18.43 -3.34 -4.25
N ILE A 29 -18.52 -2.02 -4.24
CA ILE A 29 -18.46 -1.16 -5.43
C ILE A 29 -17.14 -1.34 -6.21
N PHE A 30 -16.04 -1.57 -5.51
CA PHE A 30 -14.73 -1.79 -6.12
C PHE A 30 -14.59 -3.15 -6.82
N GLY A 31 -15.44 -4.11 -6.50
CA GLY A 31 -15.46 -5.44 -7.10
C GLY A 31 -16.22 -5.53 -8.42
N ILE A 32 -16.91 -4.44 -8.87
CA ILE A 32 -17.72 -4.46 -10.08
C ILE A 32 -16.81 -4.54 -11.32
N LYS A 33 -17.07 -5.57 -12.14
CA LYS A 33 -16.31 -5.88 -13.36
C LYS A 33 -17.13 -5.48 -14.60
N ASN A 34 -16.44 -5.07 -15.63
CA ASN A 34 -17.01 -4.94 -16.96
C ASN A 34 -17.16 -6.33 -17.61
N ASN A 35 -17.92 -6.45 -18.71
CA ASN A 35 -18.09 -7.68 -19.49
C ASN A 35 -16.77 -8.36 -19.88
N ASN A 36 -15.68 -7.61 -19.95
CA ASN A 36 -14.32 -8.08 -20.24
C ASN A 36 -13.52 -8.45 -18.98
N GLY A 37 -14.13 -8.46 -17.79
CA GLY A 37 -13.45 -8.80 -16.51
C GLY A 37 -12.57 -7.70 -15.94
N SER A 38 -12.56 -6.49 -16.50
CA SER A 38 -11.76 -5.36 -16.01
C SER A 38 -12.48 -4.61 -14.88
N PRO A 39 -11.76 -4.23 -13.80
CA PRO A 39 -12.31 -3.48 -12.66
C PRO A 39 -12.40 -1.98 -12.97
N TYR A 40 -13.28 -1.59 -13.89
CA TYR A 40 -13.34 -0.23 -14.40
C TYR A 40 -13.69 0.82 -13.33
N ILE A 41 -14.55 0.48 -12.37
CA ILE A 41 -14.93 1.40 -11.29
C ILE A 41 -13.73 1.71 -10.38
N SER A 42 -12.95 0.69 -10.00
CA SER A 42 -11.73 0.87 -9.22
C SER A 42 -10.72 1.76 -9.92
N LEU A 43 -10.57 1.59 -11.25
CA LEU A 43 -9.69 2.40 -12.06
C LEU A 43 -10.14 3.86 -12.13
N TRP A 44 -11.45 4.12 -12.32
CA TRP A 44 -11.99 5.48 -12.33
C TRP A 44 -11.83 6.18 -10.99
N ILE A 45 -12.11 5.48 -9.88
CA ILE A 45 -11.94 6.05 -8.54
C ILE A 45 -10.47 6.37 -8.26
N ALA A 46 -9.55 5.47 -8.63
CA ALA A 46 -8.11 5.70 -8.47
C ALA A 46 -7.64 6.89 -9.32
N ALA A 47 -8.09 6.99 -10.57
CA ALA A 47 -7.74 8.11 -11.45
C ALA A 47 -8.26 9.45 -10.91
N LEU A 48 -9.53 9.51 -10.49
CA LEU A 48 -10.11 10.72 -9.90
C LEU A 48 -9.41 11.11 -8.60
N GLY A 49 -9.08 10.14 -7.75
CA GLY A 49 -8.31 10.37 -6.53
C GLY A 49 -6.94 10.98 -6.83
N THR A 50 -6.22 10.43 -7.79
CA THR A 50 -4.91 10.93 -8.19
C THR A 50 -4.99 12.35 -8.75
N ILE A 51 -5.95 12.61 -9.64
CA ILE A 51 -6.17 13.96 -10.21
C ILE A 51 -6.50 14.96 -9.11
N SER A 52 -7.36 14.58 -8.16
CA SER A 52 -7.74 15.45 -7.04
C SER A 52 -6.54 15.80 -6.17
N VAL A 53 -5.69 14.83 -5.84
CA VAL A 53 -4.46 15.06 -5.06
C VAL A 53 -3.51 15.99 -5.81
N LEU A 54 -3.27 15.74 -7.10
CA LEU A 54 -2.40 16.59 -7.93
C LEU A 54 -2.93 18.02 -8.02
N ALA A 55 -4.24 18.18 -8.20
CA ALA A 55 -4.86 19.52 -8.22
C ALA A 55 -4.67 20.26 -6.88
N ILE A 56 -4.87 19.60 -5.75
CA ILE A 56 -4.65 20.20 -4.43
C ILE A 56 -3.19 20.61 -4.25
N LEU A 57 -2.23 19.78 -4.66
CA LEU A 57 -0.81 20.08 -4.57
C LEU A 57 -0.44 21.29 -5.42
N GLU A 58 -1.00 21.43 -6.62
CA GLU A 58 -0.79 22.57 -7.51
C GLU A 58 -1.35 23.86 -6.91
N PHE A 59 -2.59 23.81 -6.38
CA PHE A 59 -3.22 24.98 -5.75
C PHE A 59 -2.48 25.47 -4.50
N THR A 60 -1.85 24.57 -3.76
CA THR A 60 -1.15 24.90 -2.52
C THR A 60 0.19 25.59 -2.77
N GLN A 61 0.69 25.60 -4.01
CA GLN A 61 1.99 26.19 -4.42
C GLN A 61 3.17 25.79 -3.51
N TYR A 62 3.07 24.69 -2.81
CA TYR A 62 4.11 24.21 -1.93
C TYR A 62 5.23 23.56 -2.75
N LYS A 63 6.38 24.25 -2.84
CA LYS A 63 7.48 23.87 -3.75
C LYS A 63 8.00 22.43 -3.55
N ASN A 64 7.85 21.86 -2.36
CA ASN A 64 8.34 20.53 -2.02
C ASN A 64 7.21 19.47 -1.91
N ALA A 65 5.96 19.85 -2.18
CA ALA A 65 4.81 18.98 -1.97
C ALA A 65 4.94 17.61 -2.67
N LEU A 66 5.45 17.61 -3.90
CA LEU A 66 5.65 16.36 -4.65
C LEU A 66 6.73 15.47 -4.01
N SER A 67 7.84 16.07 -3.54
CA SER A 67 8.90 15.33 -2.87
C SER A 67 8.39 14.72 -1.55
N ASP A 68 7.72 15.50 -0.73
CA ASP A 68 7.18 15.04 0.56
C ASP A 68 6.13 13.94 0.34
N PHE A 69 5.31 14.03 -0.72
CA PHE A 69 4.34 12.98 -1.08
C PHE A 69 5.02 11.69 -1.53
N LEU A 70 6.12 11.78 -2.29
CA LEU A 70 6.90 10.61 -2.68
C LEU A 70 7.57 9.95 -1.46
N ASP A 71 8.14 10.74 -0.55
CA ASP A 71 8.78 10.25 0.67
C ASP A 71 7.77 9.52 1.58
N MET A 72 6.58 10.09 1.77
CA MET A 72 5.48 9.43 2.48
C MET A 72 5.09 8.09 1.83
N SER A 73 5.00 8.05 0.49
CA SER A 73 4.66 6.83 -0.25
C SER A 73 5.71 5.74 -0.03
N VAL A 74 6.99 6.09 -0.05
CA VAL A 74 8.10 5.14 0.21
C VAL A 74 8.00 4.55 1.61
N ILE A 75 7.72 5.37 2.63
CA ILE A 75 7.59 4.90 4.02
C ILE A 75 6.40 3.95 4.15
N MET A 76 5.27 4.23 3.51
CA MET A 76 4.12 3.32 3.49
C MET A 76 4.48 1.95 2.92
N TYR A 77 5.23 1.89 1.81
CA TYR A 77 5.71 0.62 1.26
C TYR A 77 6.64 -0.12 2.22
N ILE A 78 7.54 0.58 2.90
CA ILE A 78 8.45 -0.04 3.88
C ILE A 78 7.67 -0.67 5.03
N VAL A 79 6.63 0.00 5.54
CA VAL A 79 5.76 -0.55 6.59
C VAL A 79 5.05 -1.82 6.10
N LEU A 80 4.53 -1.83 4.87
CA LEU A 80 3.92 -3.02 4.28
C LEU A 80 4.93 -4.18 4.14
N TYR A 81 6.15 -3.90 3.72
CA TYR A 81 7.20 -4.92 3.66
C TYR A 81 7.57 -5.46 5.04
N MET A 82 7.64 -4.62 6.07
CA MET A 82 7.86 -5.08 7.44
C MET A 82 6.75 -6.04 7.90
N MET A 83 5.49 -5.70 7.64
CA MET A 83 4.36 -6.57 7.97
C MET A 83 4.42 -7.91 7.22
N ALA A 84 4.80 -7.89 5.94
CA ALA A 84 4.99 -9.10 5.15
C ALA A 84 6.12 -10.00 5.72
N VAL A 85 7.24 -9.40 6.13
CA VAL A 85 8.36 -10.13 6.73
C VAL A 85 7.98 -10.73 8.08
N ILE A 86 7.24 -9.99 8.92
CA ILE A 86 6.73 -10.50 10.21
C ILE A 86 5.78 -11.68 9.98
N SER A 87 4.87 -11.56 9.01
CA SER A 87 3.95 -12.65 8.63
C SER A 87 4.72 -13.87 8.15
N TYR A 88 5.75 -13.68 7.33
CA TYR A 88 6.62 -14.77 6.85
C TYR A 88 7.38 -15.46 7.99
N LEU A 89 7.92 -14.70 8.94
CA LEU A 89 8.57 -15.23 10.13
C LEU A 89 7.62 -16.08 10.96
N THR A 90 6.40 -15.61 11.17
CA THR A 90 5.35 -16.35 11.92
C THR A 90 5.03 -17.69 11.23
N LEU A 91 4.97 -17.73 9.90
CA LEU A 91 4.74 -18.96 9.14
C LEU A 91 5.92 -19.95 9.26
N ILE A 92 7.18 -19.48 9.24
CA ILE A 92 8.36 -20.33 9.46
C ILE A 92 8.31 -20.99 10.83
N PHE A 93 7.95 -20.22 11.87
CA PHE A 93 7.85 -20.76 13.23
C PHE A 93 6.70 -21.77 13.38
N LYS A 94 5.57 -21.52 12.73
CA LYS A 94 4.39 -22.39 12.80
C LYS A 94 4.61 -23.73 12.05
N ASN A 95 5.26 -23.71 10.90
CA ASN A 95 5.36 -24.88 9.99
C ASN A 95 6.56 -25.80 10.28
N LYS A 96 7.34 -25.60 11.36
CA LYS A 96 8.53 -26.41 11.70
C LYS A 96 9.56 -26.60 10.57
N GLN A 97 9.39 -26.03 9.41
CA GLN A 97 10.36 -26.04 8.30
C GLN A 97 11.47 -25.00 8.58
N ARG A 98 12.26 -25.22 9.60
CA ARG A 98 13.38 -24.37 9.98
C ARG A 98 14.55 -24.52 9.01
N SER A 99 14.46 -23.95 7.84
CA SER A 99 15.65 -23.71 7.02
C SER A 99 16.37 -22.48 7.58
N ILE A 100 17.54 -22.66 8.14
CA ILE A 100 18.36 -21.57 8.72
C ILE A 100 18.57 -20.46 7.71
N LEU A 101 18.77 -20.80 6.44
CA LEU A 101 18.95 -19.82 5.36
C LEU A 101 17.73 -18.88 5.20
N ARG A 102 16.52 -19.42 5.28
CA ARG A 102 15.28 -18.60 5.18
C ARG A 102 15.13 -17.65 6.35
N LEU A 103 15.52 -18.10 7.54
CA LEU A 103 15.48 -17.28 8.75
C LEU A 103 16.47 -16.11 8.65
N ILE A 104 17.71 -16.38 8.19
CA ILE A 104 18.74 -15.36 8.01
C ILE A 104 18.28 -14.30 7.01
N ILE A 105 17.73 -14.71 5.86
CA ILE A 105 17.22 -13.78 4.84
C ILE A 105 16.10 -12.90 5.40
N ALA A 106 15.16 -13.49 6.14
CA ALA A 106 14.04 -12.73 6.73
C ALA A 106 14.52 -11.73 7.78
N ILE A 107 15.47 -12.10 8.63
CA ILE A 107 16.05 -11.19 9.62
C ILE A 107 16.80 -10.05 8.92
N PHE A 108 17.57 -10.36 7.87
CA PHE A 108 18.31 -9.34 7.12
C PHE A 108 17.36 -8.35 6.44
N ALA A 109 16.27 -8.84 5.83
CA ALA A 109 15.24 -8.00 5.23
C ALA A 109 14.56 -7.11 6.28
N PHE A 110 14.26 -7.64 7.47
CA PHE A 110 13.67 -6.87 8.56
C PHE A 110 14.61 -5.76 9.04
N LEU A 111 15.88 -6.07 9.26
CA LEU A 111 16.90 -5.09 9.68
C LEU A 111 17.07 -3.99 8.63
N PHE A 112 17.07 -4.34 7.36
CA PHE A 112 17.18 -3.36 6.28
C PHE A 112 15.99 -2.37 6.27
N CYS A 113 14.77 -2.88 6.36
CA CYS A 113 13.57 -2.03 6.48
C CYS A 113 13.62 -1.15 7.73
N PHE A 114 14.06 -1.70 8.85
CA PHE A 114 14.17 -0.98 10.12
C PHE A 114 15.20 0.16 10.07
N ILE A 115 16.36 -0.07 9.43
CA ILE A 115 17.38 0.95 9.22
C ILE A 115 16.81 2.11 8.39
N ILE A 116 16.11 1.82 7.29
CA ILE A 116 15.51 2.87 6.45
C ILE A 116 14.49 3.69 7.24
N LEU A 117 13.68 3.07 8.09
CA LEU A 117 12.73 3.78 8.95
C LEU A 117 13.41 4.73 9.94
N ILE A 118 14.56 4.33 10.52
CA ILE A 118 15.31 5.18 11.46
C ILE A 118 15.86 6.42 10.75
N PHE A 119 16.30 6.28 9.50
CA PHE A 119 16.83 7.39 8.70
C PHE A 119 15.74 8.26 8.05
N SER A 120 14.49 7.86 8.14
CA SER A 120 13.35 8.62 7.63
C SER A 120 13.06 9.84 8.52
N ASN A 121 12.50 10.91 7.91
CA ASN A 121 12.07 12.08 8.66
C ASN A 121 10.91 11.75 9.61
N PHE A 122 10.99 12.23 10.83
CA PHE A 122 9.97 12.01 11.86
C PHE A 122 8.58 12.53 11.46
N LYS A 123 8.52 13.59 10.66
CA LYS A 123 7.26 14.17 10.13
C LYS A 123 6.52 13.18 9.23
N ASP A 124 7.25 12.52 8.34
CA ASP A 124 6.68 11.57 7.38
C ASP A 124 6.17 10.30 8.09
N PHE A 125 6.86 9.89 9.14
CA PHE A 125 6.45 8.78 9.99
C PHE A 125 5.12 9.07 10.71
N ILE A 126 4.94 10.27 11.28
CA ILE A 126 3.67 10.68 11.90
C ILE A 126 2.55 10.69 10.87
N ALA A 127 2.78 11.20 9.67
CA ALA A 127 1.79 11.23 8.61
C ALA A 127 1.34 9.82 8.18
N VAL A 128 2.27 8.88 8.06
CA VAL A 128 1.95 7.48 7.76
C VAL A 128 1.11 6.84 8.88
N ILE A 129 1.42 7.10 10.14
CA ILE A 129 0.61 6.63 11.27
C ILE A 129 -0.81 7.21 11.19
N LEU A 130 -0.98 8.49 10.89
CA LEU A 130 -2.30 9.11 10.73
C LEU A 130 -3.10 8.46 9.61
N VAL A 131 -2.48 8.15 8.47
CA VAL A 131 -3.13 7.44 7.35
C VAL A 131 -3.54 6.03 7.78
N LEU A 132 -2.68 5.30 8.48
CA LEU A 132 -3.02 3.96 8.99
C LEU A 132 -4.17 4.01 9.99
N LEU A 133 -4.18 5.00 10.89
CA LEU A 133 -5.28 5.19 11.85
C LEU A 133 -6.59 5.55 11.15
N SER A 134 -6.55 6.33 10.06
CA SER A 134 -7.74 6.67 9.27
C SER A 134 -8.37 5.45 8.57
N SER A 135 -7.62 4.37 8.39
CA SER A 135 -8.15 3.12 7.82
C SER A 135 -8.95 2.27 8.82
N LEU A 136 -8.75 2.46 10.13
CA LEU A 136 -9.44 1.70 11.18
C LEU A 136 -10.98 1.85 11.14
N PRO A 137 -11.58 3.05 11.00
CA PRO A 137 -13.04 3.17 10.93
C PRO A 137 -13.63 2.44 9.72
N VAL A 138 -12.90 2.37 8.61
CA VAL A 138 -13.34 1.60 7.44
C VAL A 138 -13.41 0.11 7.77
N TYR A 139 -12.42 -0.40 8.50
CA TYR A 139 -12.40 -1.80 8.93
C TYR A 139 -13.53 -2.14 9.91
N TYR A 140 -13.86 -1.24 10.84
CA TYR A 140 -14.95 -1.45 11.80
C TYR A 140 -16.36 -1.35 11.18
N HIS A 141 -16.51 -0.62 10.06
CA HIS A 141 -17.78 -0.50 9.35
C HIS A 141 -18.07 -1.63 8.34
N LEU A 142 -17.09 -2.50 8.09
CA LEU A 142 -17.30 -3.69 7.27
C LEU A 142 -17.97 -4.76 8.14
N PRO A 143 -19.13 -5.33 7.70
CA PRO A 143 -19.81 -6.37 8.48
C PRO A 143 -18.90 -7.58 8.65
N PRO A 144 -18.81 -8.16 9.85
CA PRO A 144 -18.09 -9.41 10.05
C PRO A 144 -18.73 -10.52 9.21
N ASN A 145 -17.91 -11.31 8.53
CA ASN A 145 -18.33 -12.52 7.84
C ASN A 145 -18.80 -13.59 8.81
#